data_89753dac1a73a0c8534eb2263dc27e35
#
_entry.id   89753dac1a73a0c8534eb2263dc27e35
#
_cell.length_a   1.000
_cell.length_b   1.000
_cell.length_c   1.000
_cell.angle_alpha   90.00
_cell.angle_beta   90.00
_cell.angle_gamma   90.00
#
_symmetry.space_group_name_H-M   'P 1'
#
loop_
_entity.id
_entity.type
_entity.pdbx_description
1 polymer ?
#
loop_
_entity_poly.entity_id
_entity_poly.type
_entity_poly.pdbx_seq_one_letter_code
_entity_poly.pdbx_strand_id
1 'polypeptide(L)'
;SVDSYANRIGVYINLDNGTHLQTSTVGSPTGTSYKIEDYGNGWYRFSVTITHTSGEVRMSLSNASSDYTNSSGLPLFLGNSSDGGYTWGAQLEQGSYATSYIPTQGTSQTRVADTASGSGNSTVINSTEGVLYAEISALADDGTSRRLSISDGTPNNHISIDISEYTNTIIGRVRSSNIEYAFMTIAGVTQSNTNKIALKYKSNDCSLWVNGVELVTDISVTMPIGLSELSFDKGESSNNFYGKTKDLRVYTT
;
A
#
# COMPACT_ATOMS: atom_id res chain seq x y z
N SER A 1 0.63 42.32 -10.26
CA SER A 1 1.54 41.20 -10.53
C SER A 1 0.69 39.96 -10.80
N VAL A 2 0.78 39.41 -11.98
CA VAL A 2 0.15 38.13 -12.28
C VAL A 2 0.99 37.09 -11.53
N ASP A 3 0.49 36.58 -10.40
CA ASP A 3 1.11 35.46 -9.70
C ASP A 3 1.11 34.28 -10.67
N SER A 4 2.26 34.01 -11.27
CA SER A 4 2.47 32.83 -12.08
C SER A 4 2.55 31.62 -11.12
N TYR A 5 1.39 31.11 -10.73
CA TYR A 5 1.34 29.88 -9.95
C TYR A 5 1.75 28.71 -10.85
N ALA A 6 2.94 28.22 -10.66
CA ALA A 6 3.52 27.22 -11.55
C ALA A 6 2.75 25.89 -11.54
N ASN A 7 2.15 25.50 -10.43
CA ASN A 7 1.37 24.26 -10.34
C ASN A 7 0.33 24.37 -9.22
N ARG A 8 -0.91 24.07 -9.52
CA ARG A 8 -2.01 23.96 -8.54
C ARG A 8 -2.81 22.71 -8.82
N ILE A 9 -3.26 22.08 -7.78
CA ILE A 9 -4.29 21.07 -7.86
C ILE A 9 -5.44 21.47 -6.94
N GLY A 10 -6.64 21.48 -7.49
CA GLY A 10 -7.88 21.64 -6.76
C GLY A 10 -8.67 20.36 -6.90
N VAL A 11 -9.14 19.81 -5.81
CA VAL A 11 -10.06 18.67 -5.84
C VAL A 11 -11.32 19.08 -5.10
N TYR A 12 -12.43 18.82 -5.75
CA TYR A 12 -13.77 19.21 -5.29
C TYR A 12 -14.50 17.96 -4.83
N ILE A 13 -15.02 18.04 -3.63
CA ILE A 13 -15.68 16.94 -2.96
C ILE A 13 -17.08 17.37 -2.55
N ASN A 14 -18.08 16.55 -2.80
CA ASN A 14 -19.37 16.69 -2.17
C ASN A 14 -19.26 16.26 -0.70
N LEU A 15 -19.42 17.20 0.22
CA LEU A 15 -19.27 16.94 1.66
C LEU A 15 -20.46 16.14 2.24
N ASP A 16 -21.61 16.09 1.57
CA ASP A 16 -22.78 15.35 2.04
C ASP A 16 -22.59 13.83 1.92
N ASN A 17 -21.81 13.39 0.92
CA ASN A 17 -21.66 11.97 0.63
C ASN A 17 -20.22 11.55 0.30
N GLY A 18 -19.25 12.47 0.39
CA GLY A 18 -17.83 12.19 0.14
C GLY A 18 -17.48 11.85 -1.30
N THR A 19 -18.35 12.13 -2.26
CA THR A 19 -18.07 11.83 -3.66
C THR A 19 -17.16 12.88 -4.31
N HIS A 20 -16.27 12.42 -5.18
CA HIS A 20 -15.46 13.30 -6.02
C HIS A 20 -16.34 13.98 -7.09
N LEU A 21 -16.27 15.28 -7.17
CA LEU A 21 -17.00 16.07 -8.15
C LEU A 21 -16.11 16.45 -9.34
N GLN A 22 -14.93 17.00 -9.08
CA GLN A 22 -14.02 17.48 -10.10
C GLN A 22 -12.59 17.60 -9.60
N THR A 23 -11.62 17.44 -10.50
CA THR A 23 -10.22 17.82 -10.30
C THR A 23 -9.87 18.95 -11.25
N SER A 24 -9.30 20.02 -10.73
CA SER A 24 -8.78 21.15 -11.52
C SER A 24 -7.27 21.22 -11.32
N THR A 25 -6.53 21.37 -12.41
CA THR A 25 -5.08 21.54 -12.38
C THR A 25 -4.69 22.83 -13.09
N VAL A 26 -3.75 23.57 -12.50
CA VAL A 26 -3.06 24.69 -13.15
C VAL A 26 -1.58 24.31 -13.21
N GLY A 27 -0.96 24.48 -14.36
CA GLY A 27 0.34 23.89 -14.68
C GLY A 27 0.20 22.48 -15.27
N SER A 28 1.25 21.73 -15.27
CA SER A 28 1.27 20.38 -15.83
C SER A 28 1.76 19.35 -14.78
N PRO A 29 1.03 19.16 -13.66
CA PRO A 29 1.40 18.08 -12.74
C PRO A 29 1.21 16.75 -13.46
N THR A 30 2.18 15.85 -13.29
CA THR A 30 2.11 14.48 -13.82
C THR A 30 1.81 13.49 -12.71
N GLY A 31 1.31 12.31 -13.04
CA GLY A 31 1.06 11.23 -12.08
C GLY A 31 0.04 11.59 -10.99
N THR A 32 -0.93 12.45 -11.31
CA THR A 32 -1.95 12.87 -10.34
C THR A 32 -2.92 11.72 -10.05
N SER A 33 -3.02 11.34 -8.81
CA SER A 33 -4.05 10.44 -8.30
C SER A 33 -4.67 11.01 -7.03
N TYR A 34 -5.92 10.63 -6.75
CA TYR A 34 -6.59 11.03 -5.51
C TYR A 34 -7.30 9.85 -4.89
N LYS A 35 -7.51 9.93 -3.58
CA LYS A 35 -8.28 8.95 -2.81
C LYS A 35 -9.16 9.67 -1.81
N ILE A 36 -10.40 9.18 -1.67
CA ILE A 36 -11.34 9.61 -0.64
C ILE A 36 -11.68 8.40 0.19
N GLU A 37 -11.53 8.52 1.50
CA GLU A 37 -11.81 7.45 2.47
C GLU A 37 -12.85 7.96 3.47
N ASP A 38 -13.94 7.22 3.63
CA ASP A 38 -14.96 7.50 4.64
C ASP A 38 -14.46 7.02 6.02
N TYR A 39 -14.37 7.95 6.96
CA TYR A 39 -13.99 7.68 8.35
C TYR A 39 -15.20 7.64 9.30
N GLY A 40 -16.39 7.71 8.74
CA GLY A 40 -17.64 7.72 9.49
C GLY A 40 -18.00 9.07 10.11
N ASN A 41 -19.23 9.19 10.59
CA ASN A 41 -19.78 10.40 11.22
C ASN A 41 -19.60 11.67 10.39
N GLY A 42 -19.64 11.57 9.04
CA GLY A 42 -19.49 12.70 8.14
C GLY A 42 -18.04 13.17 7.95
N TRP A 43 -17.04 12.44 8.43
CA TRP A 43 -15.64 12.73 8.20
C TRP A 43 -15.08 11.93 7.03
N TYR A 44 -14.43 12.62 6.11
CA TYR A 44 -13.75 12.03 4.97
C TYR A 44 -12.28 12.39 4.99
N ARG A 45 -11.41 11.39 4.80
CA ARG A 45 -10.01 11.64 4.51
C ARG A 45 -9.82 11.77 3.01
N PHE A 46 -9.24 12.88 2.64
CA PHE A 46 -8.90 13.18 1.28
C PHE A 46 -7.39 13.19 1.08
N SER A 47 -6.87 12.48 0.11
CA SER A 47 -5.45 12.47 -0.24
C SER A 47 -5.25 12.66 -1.74
N VAL A 48 -4.19 13.37 -2.11
CA VAL A 48 -3.74 13.59 -3.48
C VAL A 48 -2.27 13.26 -3.57
N THR A 49 -1.91 12.45 -4.55
CA THR A 49 -0.51 12.18 -4.91
C THR A 49 -0.23 12.84 -6.25
N ILE A 50 0.85 13.62 -6.32
CA ILE A 50 1.27 14.32 -7.54
C ILE A 50 2.78 14.18 -7.71
N THR A 51 3.24 14.08 -8.95
CA THR A 51 4.66 14.26 -9.28
C THR A 51 4.91 15.74 -9.55
N HIS A 52 5.79 16.34 -8.76
CA HIS A 52 6.06 17.76 -8.79
C HIS A 52 7.57 18.01 -8.80
N THR A 53 8.04 18.88 -9.69
CA THR A 53 9.49 19.09 -9.89
C THR A 53 10.00 20.35 -9.20
N SER A 54 9.18 21.37 -9.04
CA SER A 54 9.56 22.61 -8.33
C SER A 54 8.37 23.56 -8.18
N GLY A 55 8.39 24.44 -7.17
CA GLY A 55 7.40 25.49 -6.94
C GLY A 55 6.44 25.19 -5.79
N GLU A 56 5.31 25.88 -5.78
CA GLU A 56 4.31 25.78 -4.71
C GLU A 56 3.22 24.76 -5.06
N VAL A 57 2.86 23.91 -4.11
CA VAL A 57 1.68 23.04 -4.19
C VAL A 57 0.61 23.62 -3.28
N ARG A 58 -0.55 23.95 -3.85
CA ARG A 58 -1.72 24.38 -3.08
C ARG A 58 -2.83 23.34 -3.21
N MET A 59 -3.34 22.90 -2.10
CA MET A 59 -4.55 22.10 -2.00
C MET A 59 -5.68 23.00 -1.52
N SER A 60 -6.74 23.14 -2.30
CA SER A 60 -7.93 23.88 -1.91
C SER A 60 -9.07 22.91 -1.69
N LEU A 61 -9.67 22.98 -0.50
CA LEU A 61 -10.92 22.30 -0.18
C LEU A 61 -12.05 23.30 -0.37
N SER A 62 -13.05 22.94 -1.12
CA SER A 62 -14.20 23.77 -1.37
C SER A 62 -15.46 22.92 -1.33
N ASN A 63 -16.49 23.43 -0.70
CA ASN A 63 -17.83 22.88 -0.81
C ASN A 63 -18.33 23.24 -2.23
N ALA A 64 -18.40 22.26 -3.11
CA ALA A 64 -18.87 22.48 -4.47
C ALA A 64 -20.37 22.19 -4.55
N SER A 65 -21.14 23.21 -4.90
CA SER A 65 -22.50 23.04 -5.39
C SER A 65 -22.51 22.92 -6.93
N SER A 66 -23.65 22.56 -7.50
CA SER A 66 -23.86 22.48 -8.96
C SER A 66 -23.62 23.81 -9.70
N ASP A 67 -23.51 24.91 -8.99
CA ASP A 67 -23.40 26.27 -9.54
C ASP A 67 -21.95 26.78 -9.61
N TYR A 68 -21.03 25.88 -9.73
CA TYR A 68 -19.62 26.16 -9.79
C TYR A 68 -19.22 26.84 -11.10
N THR A 69 -18.72 28.08 -10.99
CA THR A 69 -18.06 28.77 -12.10
C THR A 69 -16.57 28.91 -11.82
N ASN A 70 -15.75 28.34 -12.72
CA ASN A 70 -14.29 28.39 -12.60
C ASN A 70 -13.78 29.72 -13.18
N SER A 71 -13.24 30.59 -12.33
CA SER A 71 -12.42 31.72 -12.74
C SER A 71 -11.03 31.52 -12.15
N SER A 72 -10.03 31.27 -12.99
CA SER A 72 -8.62 31.10 -12.58
C SER A 72 -8.36 29.90 -11.69
N GLY A 73 -9.07 28.79 -11.84
CA GLY A 73 -8.84 27.55 -11.10
C GLY A 73 -9.30 27.57 -9.65
N LEU A 74 -10.09 28.56 -9.24
CA LEU A 74 -10.72 28.63 -7.93
C LEU A 74 -12.24 28.61 -8.07
N PRO A 75 -12.95 27.88 -7.22
CA PRO A 75 -14.40 27.93 -7.19
C PRO A 75 -14.88 29.28 -6.70
N LEU A 76 -15.86 29.81 -7.40
CA LEU A 76 -16.64 30.99 -6.97
C LEU A 76 -18.05 30.51 -6.64
N PHE A 77 -18.48 30.69 -5.42
CA PHE A 77 -19.85 30.41 -5.00
C PHE A 77 -20.32 31.51 -4.06
N LEU A 78 -21.63 31.76 -4.06
CA LEU A 78 -22.26 32.61 -3.07
C LEU A 78 -22.35 31.82 -1.77
N GLY A 79 -21.46 32.14 -0.82
CA GLY A 79 -21.55 31.60 0.52
C GLY A 79 -22.82 32.06 1.23
N ASN A 80 -23.37 31.24 2.09
CA ASN A 80 -24.38 31.59 3.06
C ASN A 80 -23.85 31.41 4.47
N SER A 81 -24.48 32.03 5.47
CA SER A 81 -24.00 31.99 6.86
C SER A 81 -24.29 30.69 7.57
N SER A 82 -25.00 29.76 6.94
CA SER A 82 -25.39 28.46 7.52
C SER A 82 -24.57 27.29 7.00
N ASP A 83 -23.88 27.44 5.87
CA ASP A 83 -23.13 26.36 5.26
C ASP A 83 -21.65 26.49 5.62
N GLY A 84 -21.07 25.39 6.06
CA GLY A 84 -19.65 25.33 6.43
C GLY A 84 -19.15 23.90 6.56
N GLY A 85 -17.83 23.77 6.57
CA GLY A 85 -17.16 22.48 6.79
C GLY A 85 -16.03 22.63 7.80
N TYR A 86 -15.72 21.55 8.47
CA TYR A 86 -14.57 21.45 9.35
C TYR A 86 -13.42 20.79 8.61
N THR A 87 -12.21 21.33 8.76
CA THR A 87 -10.99 20.72 8.24
C THR A 87 -10.03 20.41 9.37
N TRP A 88 -9.39 19.26 9.29
CA TRP A 88 -8.44 18.84 10.30
C TRP A 88 -7.31 18.00 9.68
N GLY A 89 -6.12 18.04 10.28
CA GLY A 89 -5.05 17.10 10.00
C GLY A 89 -4.40 17.28 8.62
N ALA A 90 -4.21 18.53 8.15
CA ALA A 90 -3.47 18.77 6.92
C ALA A 90 -2.05 18.20 7.03
N GLN A 91 -1.62 17.41 6.05
CA GLN A 91 -0.31 16.77 6.01
C GLN A 91 0.25 16.83 4.59
N LEU A 92 1.52 17.19 4.48
CA LEU A 92 2.31 17.10 3.26
C LEU A 92 3.49 16.15 3.53
N GLU A 93 3.65 15.15 2.69
CA GLU A 93 4.72 14.17 2.81
C GLU A 93 5.26 13.77 1.44
N GLN A 94 6.53 13.37 1.38
CA GLN A 94 7.12 12.80 0.19
C GLN A 94 6.83 11.30 0.17
N GLY A 95 6.29 10.79 -0.94
CA GLY A 95 5.99 9.38 -1.12
C GLY A 95 4.98 9.13 -2.24
N SER A 96 4.74 7.87 -2.54
CA SER A 96 3.78 7.43 -3.57
C SER A 96 2.36 7.22 -3.03
N TYR A 97 2.16 7.37 -1.74
CA TYR A 97 0.86 7.23 -1.06
C TYR A 97 0.83 8.02 0.24
N ALA A 98 -0.37 8.34 0.72
CA ALA A 98 -0.58 9.01 1.98
C ALA A 98 -0.45 8.03 3.16
N THR A 99 0.36 8.39 4.17
CA THR A 99 0.51 7.62 5.41
C THR A 99 -0.50 8.06 6.48
N SER A 100 -0.49 7.48 7.68
CA SER A 100 -1.31 7.95 8.79
C SER A 100 -0.88 9.35 9.26
N TYR A 101 -1.81 10.10 9.83
CA TYR A 101 -1.54 11.46 10.30
C TYR A 101 -0.47 11.50 11.40
N ILE A 102 0.47 12.45 11.29
CA ILE A 102 1.49 12.76 12.31
C ILE A 102 1.36 14.23 12.71
N PRO A 103 1.13 14.55 14.00
CA PRO A 103 1.17 15.93 14.48
C PRO A 103 2.58 16.52 14.32
N THR A 104 2.73 17.61 13.59
CA THR A 104 4.04 18.23 13.36
C THR A 104 4.36 19.39 14.30
N GLN A 105 3.37 20.01 14.92
CA GLN A 105 3.52 21.11 15.88
C GLN A 105 4.50 22.21 15.45
N GLY A 106 4.50 22.57 14.15
CA GLY A 106 5.33 23.63 13.59
C GLY A 106 6.73 23.21 13.11
N THR A 107 7.13 21.95 13.29
CA THR A 107 8.38 21.41 12.76
C THR A 107 8.12 20.13 11.98
N SER A 108 8.91 19.88 10.93
CA SER A 108 8.81 18.61 10.18
C SER A 108 9.13 17.42 11.09
N GLN A 109 8.40 16.33 10.89
CA GLN A 109 8.60 15.08 11.62
C GLN A 109 8.97 13.98 10.64
N THR A 110 9.87 13.10 11.04
CA THR A 110 10.22 11.91 10.26
C THR A 110 9.42 10.72 10.80
N ARG A 111 8.70 10.02 9.92
CA ARG A 111 8.07 8.76 10.27
C ARG A 111 9.13 7.69 10.45
N VAL A 112 9.15 7.08 11.62
CA VAL A 112 9.92 5.85 11.83
C VAL A 112 9.19 4.71 11.11
N ALA A 113 9.94 3.88 10.40
CA ALA A 113 9.37 2.68 9.76
C ALA A 113 8.84 1.72 10.84
N ASP A 114 7.65 1.18 10.61
CA ASP A 114 7.13 0.11 11.44
C ASP A 114 7.98 -1.15 11.20
N THR A 115 8.34 -1.84 12.28
CA THR A 115 9.04 -3.13 12.21
C THR A 115 8.18 -4.19 12.87
N ALA A 116 7.96 -5.29 12.15
CA ALA A 116 7.29 -6.49 12.67
C ALA A 116 8.07 -7.70 12.20
N SER A 117 8.83 -8.30 13.10
CA SER A 117 9.70 -9.45 12.85
C SER A 117 9.81 -10.36 14.07
N GLY A 118 10.30 -11.58 13.86
CA GLY A 118 10.58 -12.52 14.94
C GLY A 118 9.34 -13.09 15.63
N SER A 119 8.19 -13.10 14.98
CA SER A 119 6.97 -13.73 15.51
C SER A 119 6.98 -15.23 15.28
N GLY A 120 6.60 -16.01 16.29
CA GLY A 120 6.56 -17.47 16.22
C GLY A 120 7.83 -18.13 16.74
N ASN A 121 7.94 -19.41 16.50
CA ASN A 121 9.11 -20.23 16.82
C ASN A 121 9.02 -21.57 16.07
N SER A 122 10.05 -22.40 16.16
CA SER A 122 10.13 -23.70 15.49
C SER A 122 9.08 -24.74 15.96
N THR A 123 8.31 -24.47 17.01
CA THR A 123 7.22 -25.38 17.44
C THR A 123 5.90 -25.07 16.74
N VAL A 124 5.74 -23.84 16.21
CA VAL A 124 4.53 -23.39 15.50
C VAL A 124 4.77 -23.19 14.01
N ILE A 125 6.04 -23.19 13.56
CA ILE A 125 6.42 -23.10 12.16
C ILE A 125 7.09 -24.40 11.74
N ASN A 126 6.42 -25.16 10.89
CA ASN A 126 6.99 -26.41 10.34
C ASN A 126 7.80 -26.07 9.08
N SER A 127 9.09 -26.44 9.07
CA SER A 127 9.97 -26.19 7.91
C SER A 127 9.72 -27.15 6.75
N THR A 128 9.06 -28.30 6.98
CA THR A 128 8.93 -29.35 5.96
C THR A 128 7.70 -29.21 5.10
N GLU A 129 6.60 -28.74 5.67
CA GLU A 129 5.34 -28.51 4.97
C GLU A 129 4.41 -27.55 5.75
N GLY A 130 3.53 -26.89 5.05
CA GLY A 130 2.54 -25.99 5.64
C GLY A 130 1.93 -25.02 4.62
N VAL A 131 1.24 -24.03 5.14
CA VAL A 131 0.68 -22.94 4.33
C VAL A 131 0.97 -21.60 5.00
N LEU A 132 1.62 -20.70 4.28
CA LEU A 132 1.67 -19.27 4.62
C LEU A 132 0.50 -18.59 3.93
N TYR A 133 -0.44 -18.06 4.72
CA TYR A 133 -1.61 -17.34 4.24
C TYR A 133 -1.58 -15.88 4.66
N ALA A 134 -1.92 -15.00 3.73
CA ALA A 134 -2.04 -13.57 3.99
C ALA A 134 -3.24 -12.96 3.25
N GLU A 135 -4.02 -12.12 3.93
CA GLU A 135 -4.99 -11.22 3.32
C GLU A 135 -4.43 -9.81 3.38
N ILE A 136 -3.87 -9.34 2.27
CA ILE A 136 -3.01 -8.15 2.20
C ILE A 136 -3.28 -7.30 0.96
N SER A 137 -2.87 -6.03 1.03
CA SER A 137 -2.77 -5.14 -0.12
C SER A 137 -1.57 -4.22 0.01
N ALA A 138 -0.97 -3.84 -1.13
CA ALA A 138 -0.05 -2.71 -1.16
C ALA A 138 -0.82 -1.40 -0.97
N LEU A 139 -0.12 -0.35 -0.54
CA LEU A 139 -0.67 1.01 -0.50
C LEU A 139 -0.64 1.67 -1.88
N ALA A 140 0.32 1.27 -2.72
CA ALA A 140 0.43 1.65 -4.12
C ALA A 140 1.14 0.56 -4.91
N ASP A 141 0.91 0.51 -6.23
CA ASP A 141 1.71 -0.24 -7.20
C ASP A 141 2.78 0.72 -7.75
N ASP A 142 3.86 0.87 -7.01
CA ASP A 142 4.89 1.90 -7.19
C ASP A 142 6.26 1.32 -7.55
N GLY A 143 6.31 0.07 -7.96
CA GLY A 143 7.56 -0.60 -8.29
C GLY A 143 8.42 -1.00 -7.09
N THR A 144 7.85 -0.98 -5.88
CA THR A 144 8.55 -1.40 -4.67
C THR A 144 8.21 -2.84 -4.32
N SER A 145 9.24 -3.68 -4.19
CA SER A 145 9.07 -5.05 -3.68
C SER A 145 8.80 -5.05 -2.17
N ARG A 146 7.76 -5.75 -1.74
CA ARG A 146 7.31 -5.86 -0.34
C ARG A 146 7.09 -7.32 -0.01
N ARG A 147 7.58 -7.77 1.14
CA ARG A 147 7.62 -9.19 1.46
C ARG A 147 7.09 -9.52 2.84
N LEU A 148 6.36 -10.62 2.91
CA LEU A 148 6.05 -11.36 4.14
C LEU A 148 6.78 -12.69 4.06
N SER A 149 7.48 -13.08 5.11
CA SER A 149 8.24 -14.34 5.10
C SER A 149 8.13 -15.11 6.40
N ILE A 150 8.29 -16.42 6.30
CA ILE A 150 8.74 -17.29 7.39
C ILE A 150 10.18 -17.69 7.10
N SER A 151 11.08 -17.52 8.08
CA SER A 151 12.53 -17.67 7.89
C SER A 151 13.22 -18.29 9.11
N ASP A 152 14.51 -18.56 8.98
CA ASP A 152 15.42 -18.88 10.09
C ASP A 152 16.09 -17.62 10.69
N GLY A 153 15.57 -16.44 10.43
CA GLY A 153 16.18 -15.15 10.79
C GLY A 153 17.22 -14.66 9.79
N THR A 154 17.35 -15.33 8.65
CA THR A 154 18.27 -14.98 7.58
C THR A 154 17.58 -14.95 6.21
N PRO A 155 18.12 -14.23 5.22
CA PRO A 155 17.59 -14.25 3.86
C PRO A 155 17.93 -15.52 3.08
N ASN A 156 18.69 -16.45 3.68
CA ASN A 156 19.18 -17.65 3.00
C ASN A 156 18.18 -18.81 3.04
N ASN A 157 17.33 -18.83 4.08
CA ASN A 157 16.32 -19.86 4.29
C ASN A 157 14.98 -19.18 4.58
N HIS A 158 14.11 -19.10 3.59
CA HIS A 158 12.78 -18.51 3.78
C HIS A 158 11.74 -19.05 2.79
N ILE A 159 10.50 -18.91 3.19
CA ILE A 159 9.31 -19.04 2.37
C ILE A 159 8.60 -17.71 2.41
N SER A 160 8.29 -17.11 1.26
CA SER A 160 7.72 -15.77 1.24
C SER A 160 6.60 -15.56 0.24
N ILE A 161 5.72 -14.61 0.58
CA ILE A 161 4.76 -14.00 -0.32
C ILE A 161 5.25 -12.57 -0.59
N ASP A 162 5.45 -12.26 -1.86
CA ASP A 162 5.93 -10.96 -2.29
C ASP A 162 4.83 -10.22 -3.07
N ILE A 163 4.57 -8.97 -2.69
CA ILE A 163 4.03 -7.99 -3.61
C ILE A 163 5.22 -7.47 -4.41
N SER A 164 5.25 -7.79 -5.70
CA SER A 164 6.42 -7.60 -6.55
C SER A 164 6.63 -6.13 -6.94
N GLU A 165 7.86 -5.80 -7.33
CA GLU A 165 8.22 -4.57 -8.04
C GLU A 165 7.60 -4.48 -9.45
N TYR A 166 7.17 -5.61 -10.01
CA TYR A 166 6.46 -5.63 -11.29
C TYR A 166 4.98 -5.32 -11.08
N THR A 167 4.44 -4.47 -11.93
CA THR A 167 3.03 -4.03 -11.86
C THR A 167 2.07 -5.23 -11.84
N ASN A 168 1.12 -5.17 -10.88
CA ASN A 168 0.06 -6.17 -10.73
C ASN A 168 0.58 -7.62 -10.61
N THR A 169 1.69 -7.84 -9.92
CA THR A 169 2.35 -9.14 -9.83
C THR A 169 2.56 -9.59 -8.39
N ILE A 170 2.12 -10.80 -8.07
CA ILE A 170 2.37 -11.51 -6.81
C ILE A 170 3.38 -12.64 -7.07
N ILE A 171 4.31 -12.85 -6.13
CA ILE A 171 5.29 -13.92 -6.23
C ILE A 171 5.27 -14.74 -4.94
N GLY A 172 5.26 -16.07 -5.07
CA GLY A 172 5.55 -17.01 -4.00
C GLY A 172 6.96 -17.55 -4.16
N ARG A 173 7.75 -17.54 -3.09
CA ARG A 173 9.14 -18.01 -3.12
C ARG A 173 9.43 -19.05 -2.08
N VAL A 174 10.32 -19.99 -2.44
CA VAL A 174 10.98 -20.90 -1.51
C VAL A 174 12.48 -20.83 -1.74
N ARG A 175 13.22 -20.44 -0.71
CA ARG A 175 14.67 -20.35 -0.73
C ARG A 175 15.29 -21.20 0.36
N SER A 176 16.25 -22.03 0.01
CA SER A 176 16.97 -22.94 0.91
C SER A 176 18.46 -22.83 0.66
N SER A 177 19.26 -22.61 1.70
CA SER A 177 20.72 -22.51 1.63
C SER A 177 21.20 -21.52 0.56
N ASN A 178 20.52 -20.36 0.48
CA ASN A 178 20.78 -19.28 -0.49
C ASN A 178 20.50 -19.65 -1.96
N ILE A 179 19.81 -20.77 -2.22
CA ILE A 179 19.36 -21.18 -3.55
C ILE A 179 17.84 -20.98 -3.63
N GLU A 180 17.37 -20.33 -4.69
CA GLU A 180 15.95 -20.17 -4.95
C GLU A 180 15.41 -21.41 -5.66
N TYR A 181 14.62 -22.22 -4.94
CA TYR A 181 14.06 -23.47 -5.44
C TYR A 181 12.66 -23.28 -6.04
N ALA A 182 11.89 -22.29 -5.59
CA ALA A 182 10.64 -21.93 -6.22
C ALA A 182 10.55 -20.43 -6.41
N PHE A 183 10.07 -20.03 -7.58
CA PHE A 183 9.80 -18.65 -7.97
C PHE A 183 8.48 -18.62 -8.76
N MET A 184 7.37 -18.68 -8.03
CA MET A 184 6.04 -18.79 -8.60
C MET A 184 5.44 -17.40 -8.81
N THR A 185 5.29 -16.98 -10.05
CA THR A 185 4.85 -15.64 -10.43
C THR A 185 3.42 -15.64 -10.97
N ILE A 186 2.58 -14.76 -10.45
CA ILE A 186 1.22 -14.52 -10.91
C ILE A 186 1.07 -13.06 -11.30
N ALA A 187 0.84 -12.79 -12.58
CA ALA A 187 0.57 -11.45 -13.12
C ALA A 187 -0.94 -11.17 -13.19
N GLY A 188 -1.32 -9.90 -13.33
CA GLY A 188 -2.71 -9.47 -13.46
C GLY A 188 -3.48 -9.37 -12.15
N VAL A 189 -2.79 -9.41 -11.01
CA VAL A 189 -3.38 -9.24 -9.67
C VAL A 189 -3.21 -7.81 -9.22
N THR A 190 -4.29 -7.04 -9.14
CA THR A 190 -4.22 -5.63 -8.67
C THR A 190 -3.71 -5.58 -7.22
N GLN A 191 -2.47 -5.17 -7.06
CA GLN A 191 -1.75 -5.19 -5.77
C GLN A 191 -2.35 -4.24 -4.73
N SER A 192 -2.98 -3.16 -5.15
CA SER A 192 -3.63 -2.19 -4.26
C SER A 192 -5.00 -2.65 -3.73
N ASN A 193 -5.58 -3.70 -4.31
CA ASN A 193 -6.75 -4.36 -3.77
C ASN A 193 -6.35 -5.36 -2.68
N THR A 194 -7.24 -5.60 -1.73
CA THR A 194 -7.04 -6.67 -0.75
C THR A 194 -7.14 -8.03 -1.44
N ASN A 195 -6.06 -8.79 -1.43
CA ASN A 195 -5.98 -10.12 -2.01
C ASN A 195 -5.76 -11.16 -0.91
N LYS A 196 -6.43 -12.30 -1.03
CA LYS A 196 -6.20 -13.51 -0.23
C LYS A 196 -5.16 -14.35 -0.94
N ILE A 197 -3.99 -14.51 -0.33
CA ILE A 197 -2.87 -15.22 -0.93
C ILE A 197 -2.51 -16.38 -0.02
N ALA A 198 -2.35 -17.57 -0.58
CA ALA A 198 -1.89 -18.74 0.14
C ALA A 198 -0.73 -19.39 -0.61
N LEU A 199 0.39 -19.55 0.07
CA LEU A 199 1.54 -20.30 -0.42
C LEU A 199 1.60 -21.62 0.34
N LYS A 200 1.14 -22.71 -0.28
CA LYS A 200 1.37 -24.07 0.17
C LYS A 200 2.82 -24.44 -0.11
N TYR A 201 3.50 -24.95 0.87
CA TYR A 201 4.89 -25.39 0.75
C TYR A 201 5.07 -26.80 1.29
N LYS A 202 5.69 -27.64 0.48
CA LYS A 202 6.12 -29.00 0.78
C LYS A 202 7.15 -29.41 -0.26
N SER A 203 8.08 -30.31 0.12
CA SER A 203 9.08 -30.80 -0.84
C SER A 203 8.39 -31.38 -2.08
N ASN A 204 8.77 -30.86 -3.25
CA ASN A 204 8.22 -31.24 -4.56
C ASN A 204 6.69 -31.07 -4.70
N ASP A 205 6.06 -30.24 -3.87
CA ASP A 205 4.61 -29.99 -3.91
C ASP A 205 4.30 -28.60 -3.34
N CYS A 206 4.72 -27.57 -4.07
CA CYS A 206 4.41 -26.18 -3.75
C CYS A 206 3.31 -25.64 -4.68
N SER A 207 2.44 -24.79 -4.13
CA SER A 207 1.45 -24.09 -4.95
C SER A 207 1.13 -22.70 -4.41
N LEU A 208 0.86 -21.77 -5.32
CA LEU A 208 0.47 -20.39 -5.02
C LEU A 208 -0.98 -20.15 -5.45
N TRP A 209 -1.77 -19.71 -4.48
CA TRP A 209 -3.19 -19.45 -4.61
C TRP A 209 -3.48 -17.97 -4.44
N VAL A 210 -4.34 -17.41 -5.27
CA VAL A 210 -4.83 -16.05 -5.10
C VAL A 210 -6.35 -16.05 -5.20
N ASN A 211 -7.00 -15.44 -4.19
CA ASN A 211 -8.45 -15.29 -4.09
C ASN A 211 -9.22 -16.63 -4.24
N GLY A 212 -8.66 -17.71 -3.70
CA GLY A 212 -9.26 -19.04 -3.68
C GLY A 212 -9.00 -19.90 -4.92
N VAL A 213 -8.18 -19.42 -5.86
CA VAL A 213 -7.82 -20.16 -7.07
C VAL A 213 -6.34 -20.54 -7.02
N GLU A 214 -6.03 -21.83 -7.28
CA GLU A 214 -4.66 -22.27 -7.51
C GLU A 214 -4.22 -21.84 -8.91
N LEU A 215 -3.14 -21.07 -8.98
CA LEU A 215 -2.70 -20.47 -10.23
C LEU A 215 -1.34 -20.96 -10.70
N VAL A 216 -0.45 -21.33 -9.77
CA VAL A 216 0.89 -21.81 -10.10
C VAL A 216 1.28 -22.94 -9.15
N THR A 217 1.94 -23.97 -9.68
CA THR A 217 2.49 -25.08 -8.93
C THR A 217 3.97 -25.29 -9.26
N ASP A 218 4.76 -25.80 -8.30
CA ASP A 218 6.14 -26.23 -8.52
C ASP A 218 6.36 -27.57 -7.82
N ILE A 219 6.80 -28.55 -8.59
CA ILE A 219 7.00 -29.94 -8.16
C ILE A 219 8.48 -30.33 -8.04
N SER A 220 9.40 -29.35 -8.05
CA SER A 220 10.85 -29.57 -7.96
C SER A 220 11.49 -28.65 -6.93
N VAL A 221 11.01 -28.73 -5.68
CA VAL A 221 11.35 -27.79 -4.62
C VAL A 221 11.99 -28.49 -3.43
N THR A 222 13.16 -27.99 -3.01
CA THR A 222 13.80 -28.37 -1.75
C THR A 222 13.41 -27.39 -0.66
N MET A 223 12.87 -27.89 0.45
CA MET A 223 12.46 -27.07 1.58
C MET A 223 13.66 -26.54 2.38
N PRO A 224 13.57 -25.31 2.88
CA PRO A 224 14.52 -24.79 3.87
C PRO A 224 14.35 -25.53 5.20
N ILE A 225 15.39 -25.47 6.02
CA ILE A 225 15.38 -26.01 7.38
C ILE A 225 15.50 -24.87 8.40
N GLY A 226 15.03 -25.11 9.62
CA GLY A 226 15.23 -24.18 10.72
C GLY A 226 14.32 -22.95 10.70
N LEU A 227 13.24 -22.95 9.93
CA LEU A 227 12.28 -21.86 9.96
C LEU A 227 11.69 -21.70 11.35
N SER A 228 11.77 -20.50 11.91
CA SER A 228 11.41 -20.23 13.31
C SER A 228 10.76 -18.88 13.54
N GLU A 229 10.69 -18.02 12.52
CA GLU A 229 10.07 -16.70 12.68
C GLU A 229 9.26 -16.28 11.46
N LEU A 230 8.21 -15.52 11.75
CA LEU A 230 7.40 -14.80 10.78
C LEU A 230 7.79 -13.33 10.83
N SER A 231 8.09 -12.75 9.66
CA SER A 231 8.53 -11.37 9.54
C SER A 231 7.85 -10.65 8.38
N PHE A 232 7.70 -9.32 8.53
CA PHE A 232 7.21 -8.42 7.48
C PHE A 232 8.38 -7.89 6.62
N ASP A 233 9.27 -8.78 6.27
CA ASP A 233 10.45 -8.56 5.42
C ASP A 233 10.91 -9.89 4.78
N LYS A 234 12.13 -9.94 4.25
CA LYS A 234 12.69 -11.20 3.69
C LYS A 234 13.58 -11.97 4.68
N GLY A 235 13.47 -11.73 5.99
CA GLY A 235 14.28 -12.36 7.02
C GLY A 235 15.58 -11.61 7.37
N GLU A 236 15.76 -10.36 6.90
CA GLU A 236 16.94 -9.53 7.19
C GLU A 236 16.66 -8.02 7.23
N SER A 237 15.46 -7.62 7.60
CA SER A 237 15.04 -6.20 7.64
C SER A 237 15.17 -5.48 6.29
N SER A 238 14.95 -6.19 5.18
CA SER A 238 14.92 -5.63 3.84
C SER A 238 13.71 -6.12 3.05
N ASN A 239 13.31 -5.39 2.01
CA ASN A 239 12.04 -5.59 1.30
C ASN A 239 10.83 -5.57 2.26
N ASN A 240 10.86 -4.64 3.22
CA ASN A 240 9.84 -4.55 4.27
C ASN A 240 8.44 -4.42 3.67
N PHE A 241 7.48 -5.06 4.31
CA PHE A 241 6.09 -4.99 3.86
C PHE A 241 5.46 -3.67 4.31
N TYR A 242 5.25 -2.78 3.36
CA TYR A 242 4.47 -1.55 3.51
C TYR A 242 3.12 -1.76 2.85
N GLY A 243 2.08 -1.98 3.65
CA GLY A 243 0.76 -2.32 3.13
C GLY A 243 -0.29 -2.42 4.22
N LYS A 244 -1.45 -2.92 3.83
CA LYS A 244 -2.53 -3.26 4.75
C LYS A 244 -2.56 -4.77 4.93
N THR A 245 -2.56 -5.22 6.16
CA THR A 245 -2.74 -6.63 6.52
C THR A 245 -4.07 -6.77 7.25
N LYS A 246 -4.94 -7.60 6.72
CA LYS A 246 -6.23 -7.91 7.35
C LYS A 246 -6.22 -9.24 8.08
N ASP A 247 -5.48 -10.22 7.54
CA ASP A 247 -5.33 -11.54 8.15
C ASP A 247 -3.97 -12.12 7.76
N LEU A 248 -3.32 -12.82 8.69
CA LEU A 248 -2.04 -13.48 8.49
C LEU A 248 -2.00 -14.75 9.32
N ARG A 249 -1.73 -15.89 8.68
CA ARG A 249 -1.74 -17.20 9.33
C ARG A 249 -0.65 -18.10 8.79
N VAL A 250 -0.10 -18.91 9.65
CA VAL A 250 0.76 -20.04 9.30
C VAL A 250 0.04 -21.30 9.74
N TYR A 251 -0.21 -22.20 8.80
CA TYR A 251 -0.80 -23.49 9.08
C TYR A 251 0.29 -24.56 8.99
N THR A 252 0.34 -25.41 9.99
CA THR A 252 1.10 -26.66 9.99
C THR A 252 0.14 -27.81 9.69
N THR A 253 0.52 -28.72 8.85
CA THR A 253 -0.26 -29.93 8.53
C THR A 253 0.10 -31.03 9.50
#